data_c3c4fb3c3da0b330a8b26e8ffd50609d
#
_entry.id   c3c4fb3c3da0b330a8b26e8ffd50609d
#
_cell.length_a   1.000
_cell.length_b   1.000
_cell.length_c   1.000
_cell.angle_alpha   90.00
_cell.angle_beta   90.00
_cell.angle_gamma   90.00
#
_symmetry.space_group_name_H-M   'P 1'
#
loop_
_entity.id
_entity.type
_entity.pdbx_description
1 polymer ?
#
loop_
_entity_poly.entity_id
_entity_poly.type
_entity_poly.pdbx_seq_one_letter_code
_entity_poly.pdbx_strand_id
1 'polypeptide(L)'
;MRHQHLGLAGVAPALALLAACASGIPLHQSDQEVRDRYNAYAGEPIDRFSWLGRYDGWEPIGRYELVVFTGVNDAYLLKVLPPCEDLQFANRIGISSTTGTVYSRLDSVIAGHWRCQIAEIRKIDYRSMRADMRAQR
;
A
#
# COMPACT_ATOMS: atom_id res chain seq x y z
N MET A 1 10.93 80.45 27.30
CA MET A 1 9.88 79.52 27.67
C MET A 1 10.16 78.23 26.91
N ARG A 2 10.40 77.19 27.64
CA ARG A 2 11.02 75.95 27.15
C ARG A 2 9.92 74.97 26.74
N HIS A 3 9.98 74.50 25.54
CA HIS A 3 9.19 73.36 25.12
C HIS A 3 10.06 72.07 25.06
N GLN A 4 9.75 71.18 25.95
CA GLN A 4 10.39 69.85 25.97
C GLN A 4 9.63 68.94 25.05
N HIS A 5 10.30 68.41 24.06
CA HIS A 5 9.77 67.32 23.20
C HIS A 5 10.14 66.00 23.83
N LEU A 6 9.14 65.29 24.31
CA LEU A 6 9.27 63.88 24.69
C LEU A 6 9.22 63.05 23.42
N GLY A 7 10.32 62.36 23.14
CA GLY A 7 10.37 61.32 22.11
C GLY A 7 9.78 59.98 22.62
N LEU A 8 8.73 59.50 22.00
CA LEU A 8 8.25 58.17 22.21
C LEU A 8 9.08 57.22 21.34
N ALA A 9 9.87 56.37 22.00
CA ALA A 9 10.53 55.23 21.34
C ALA A 9 9.52 54.11 21.18
N GLY A 10 9.13 53.87 19.94
CA GLY A 10 8.28 52.70 19.59
C GLY A 10 9.11 51.44 19.60
N VAL A 11 8.82 50.56 20.54
CA VAL A 11 9.34 49.19 20.55
C VAL A 11 8.42 48.34 19.66
N ALA A 12 8.92 47.93 18.51
CA ALA A 12 8.24 46.96 17.67
C ALA A 12 8.51 45.53 18.20
N PRO A 13 7.49 44.73 18.45
CA PRO A 13 7.70 43.31 18.76
C PRO A 13 8.04 42.55 17.49
N ALA A 14 9.24 42.01 17.45
CA ALA A 14 9.63 41.05 16.44
C ALA A 14 8.85 39.73 16.69
N LEU A 15 7.85 39.46 15.87
CA LEU A 15 7.23 38.12 15.81
C LEU A 15 8.23 37.16 15.16
N ALA A 16 8.88 36.36 15.97
CA ALA A 16 9.64 35.21 15.52
C ALA A 16 8.66 34.14 15.07
N LEU A 17 8.48 33.99 13.77
CA LEU A 17 7.81 32.85 13.14
C LEU A 17 8.71 31.61 13.31
N LEU A 18 8.44 30.81 14.32
CA LEU A 18 8.97 29.47 14.44
C LEU A 18 8.29 28.63 13.37
N ALA A 19 8.94 28.51 12.19
CA ALA A 19 8.61 27.48 11.21
C ALA A 19 9.01 26.14 11.81
N ALA A 20 8.06 25.48 12.43
CA ALA A 20 8.20 24.09 12.82
C ALA A 20 8.27 23.25 11.54
N CYS A 21 9.47 22.91 11.09
CA CYS A 21 9.68 21.85 10.12
C CYS A 21 9.28 20.53 10.78
N ALA A 22 8.01 20.19 10.71
CA ALA A 22 7.53 18.85 10.99
C ALA A 22 7.96 17.95 9.83
N SER A 23 9.24 17.58 9.81
CA SER A 23 9.76 16.51 8.93
C SER A 23 9.38 15.17 9.53
N GLY A 24 8.10 14.93 9.71
CA GLY A 24 7.57 13.59 9.87
C GLY A 24 7.50 12.98 8.49
N ILE A 25 8.46 12.14 8.11
CA ILE A 25 8.32 11.26 6.96
C ILE A 25 7.25 10.24 7.36
N PRO A 26 6.04 10.30 6.83
CA PRO A 26 5.04 9.33 7.20
C PRO A 26 5.36 8.02 6.47
N LEU A 27 5.82 7.02 7.21
CA LEU A 27 5.87 5.63 6.74
C LEU A 27 4.52 5.21 6.12
N HIS A 28 3.46 5.82 6.56
CA HIS A 28 2.10 5.62 6.06
C HIS A 28 1.84 6.14 4.65
N GLN A 29 2.60 7.15 4.18
CA GLN A 29 2.47 7.62 2.79
C GLN A 29 3.08 6.64 1.79
N SER A 30 4.20 5.99 2.14
CA SER A 30 4.80 5.00 1.26
C SER A 30 3.89 3.79 1.02
N ASP A 31 3.20 3.31 2.06
CA ASP A 31 2.26 2.19 1.95
C ASP A 31 1.03 2.57 1.12
N GLN A 32 0.53 3.79 1.28
CA GLN A 32 -0.58 4.29 0.48
C GLN A 32 -0.21 4.43 -1.00
N GLU A 33 0.97 4.98 -1.30
CA GLU A 33 1.47 5.11 -2.67
C GLU A 33 1.65 3.75 -3.35
N VAL A 34 2.17 2.76 -2.62
CA VAL A 34 2.30 1.39 -3.13
C VAL A 34 0.94 0.80 -3.45
N ARG A 35 -0.02 0.93 -2.54
CA ARG A 35 -1.39 0.45 -2.75
C ARG A 35 -2.05 1.13 -3.94
N ASP A 36 -1.98 2.45 -4.04
CA ASP A 36 -2.58 3.22 -5.12
C ASP A 36 -1.98 2.85 -6.47
N ARG A 37 -0.67 2.61 -6.50
CA ARG A 37 0.03 2.15 -7.70
C ARG A 37 -0.52 0.80 -8.17
N TYR A 38 -0.56 -0.21 -7.32
CA TYR A 38 -1.10 -1.51 -7.70
C TYR A 38 -2.57 -1.45 -8.12
N ASN A 39 -3.37 -0.66 -7.43
CA ASN A 39 -4.77 -0.47 -7.79
C ASN A 39 -4.96 0.22 -9.14
N ALA A 40 -4.08 1.15 -9.52
CA ALA A 40 -4.13 1.84 -10.81
C ALA A 40 -3.94 0.88 -12.00
N TYR A 41 -3.19 -0.21 -11.81
CA TYR A 41 -2.94 -1.21 -12.85
C TYR A 41 -3.75 -2.50 -12.67
N ALA A 42 -4.58 -2.59 -11.64
CA ALA A 42 -5.46 -3.73 -11.42
C ALA A 42 -6.70 -3.63 -12.31
N GLY A 43 -7.00 -4.69 -13.04
CA GLY A 43 -8.18 -4.82 -13.88
C GLY A 43 -9.46 -5.04 -13.07
N GLU A 44 -10.55 -5.37 -13.76
CA GLU A 44 -11.81 -5.73 -13.12
C GLU A 44 -11.68 -7.01 -12.27
N PRO A 45 -12.54 -7.19 -11.27
CA PRO A 45 -12.59 -8.43 -10.52
C PRO A 45 -12.80 -9.65 -11.41
N ILE A 46 -12.04 -10.71 -11.13
CA ILE A 46 -12.15 -12.01 -11.78
C ILE A 46 -12.48 -13.09 -10.74
N ASP A 47 -13.09 -14.16 -11.19
CA ASP A 47 -13.52 -15.23 -10.28
C ASP A 47 -12.37 -16.14 -9.85
N ARG A 48 -11.35 -16.30 -10.69
CA ARG A 48 -10.27 -17.26 -10.46
C ARG A 48 -9.02 -16.97 -11.27
N PHE A 49 -7.92 -17.57 -10.84
CA PHE A 49 -6.69 -17.66 -11.63
C PHE A 49 -6.02 -19.04 -11.48
N SER A 50 -5.20 -19.39 -12.47
CA SER A 50 -4.43 -20.64 -12.43
C SER A 50 -3.34 -20.57 -11.39
N TRP A 51 -3.22 -21.61 -10.57
CA TRP A 51 -2.27 -21.72 -9.49
C TRP A 51 -1.49 -23.04 -9.58
N LEU A 52 -0.21 -22.97 -9.85
CA LEU A 52 0.63 -24.15 -9.97
C LEU A 52 1.25 -24.60 -8.64
N GLY A 53 0.66 -24.17 -7.52
CA GLY A 53 1.11 -24.52 -6.17
C GLY A 53 2.33 -23.77 -5.68
N ARG A 54 2.79 -22.77 -6.45
CA ARG A 54 3.92 -21.90 -6.07
C ARG A 54 3.72 -20.48 -6.58
N TYR A 55 4.37 -19.57 -5.92
CA TYR A 55 4.46 -18.16 -6.34
C TYR A 55 5.94 -17.76 -6.36
N ASP A 56 6.29 -16.76 -7.19
CA ASP A 56 7.64 -16.22 -7.27
C ASP A 56 7.90 -15.17 -6.18
N GLY A 57 6.83 -14.61 -5.62
CA GLY A 57 6.87 -13.66 -4.53
C GLY A 57 5.48 -13.18 -4.17
N TRP A 58 5.42 -12.41 -3.12
CA TRP A 58 4.21 -11.74 -2.67
C TRP A 58 4.56 -10.48 -1.90
N GLU A 59 3.63 -9.54 -1.82
CA GLU A 59 3.81 -8.27 -1.14
C GLU A 59 2.49 -7.85 -0.47
N PRO A 60 2.47 -7.65 0.87
CA PRO A 60 1.31 -7.03 1.52
C PRO A 60 1.30 -5.55 1.15
N ILE A 61 0.18 -5.06 0.65
CA ILE A 61 0.00 -3.65 0.26
C ILE A 61 -1.03 -2.93 1.12
N GLY A 62 -1.63 -3.65 2.03
CA GLY A 62 -2.61 -3.15 2.99
C GLY A 62 -2.91 -4.19 4.05
N ARG A 63 -3.74 -3.82 5.00
CA ARG A 63 -4.11 -4.72 6.11
C ARG A 63 -4.79 -6.02 5.63
N TYR A 64 -5.56 -5.90 4.55
CA TYR A 64 -6.35 -6.99 3.98
C TYR A 64 -6.14 -7.12 2.47
N GLU A 65 -5.02 -6.61 1.97
CA GLU A 65 -4.69 -6.62 0.55
C GLU A 65 -3.25 -7.07 0.35
N LEU A 66 -3.04 -7.94 -0.64
CA LEU A 66 -1.71 -8.39 -1.03
C LEU A 66 -1.64 -8.59 -2.54
N VAL A 67 -0.42 -8.53 -3.04
CA VAL A 67 -0.12 -8.91 -4.43
C VAL A 67 0.64 -10.22 -4.41
N VAL A 68 0.27 -11.13 -5.29
CA VAL A 68 0.94 -12.41 -5.51
C VAL A 68 1.50 -12.45 -6.92
N PHE A 69 2.77 -12.76 -7.04
CA PHE A 69 3.47 -12.89 -8.32
C PHE A 69 3.56 -14.38 -8.68
N THR A 70 2.97 -14.76 -9.78
CA THR A 70 2.94 -16.14 -10.27
C THR A 70 3.83 -16.36 -11.49
N GLY A 71 4.48 -15.30 -11.96
CA GLY A 71 5.41 -15.28 -13.07
C GLY A 71 6.01 -13.90 -13.27
N VAL A 72 6.90 -13.77 -14.23
CA VAL A 72 7.67 -12.53 -14.50
C VAL A 72 6.76 -11.32 -14.77
N ASN A 73 5.63 -11.55 -15.40
CA ASN A 73 4.66 -10.49 -15.73
C ASN A 73 3.25 -10.81 -15.21
N ASP A 74 3.10 -11.88 -14.44
CA ASP A 74 1.81 -12.31 -13.93
C ASP A 74 1.72 -11.99 -12.43
N ALA A 75 0.85 -11.06 -12.11
CA ALA A 75 0.58 -10.64 -10.74
C ALA A 75 -0.92 -10.47 -10.53
N TYR A 76 -1.36 -10.81 -9.33
CA TYR A 76 -2.75 -10.73 -8.91
C TYR A 76 -2.87 -9.98 -7.60
N LEU A 77 -3.77 -9.00 -7.57
CA LEU A 77 -4.19 -8.33 -6.37
C LEU A 77 -5.28 -9.16 -5.71
N LEU A 78 -5.02 -9.59 -4.48
CA LEU A 78 -5.97 -10.34 -3.67
C LEU A 78 -6.43 -9.46 -2.52
N LYS A 79 -7.74 -9.39 -2.33
CA LYS A 79 -8.37 -8.79 -1.17
C LYS A 79 -8.95 -9.90 -0.31
N VAL A 80 -8.63 -9.90 0.97
CA VAL A 80 -9.11 -10.90 1.92
C VAL A 80 -10.10 -10.30 2.89
N LEU A 81 -10.97 -11.15 3.44
CA LEU A 81 -11.91 -10.74 4.48
C LEU A 81 -11.21 -10.66 5.84
N PRO A 82 -11.55 -9.67 6.67
CA PRO A 82 -11.15 -9.65 8.06
C PRO A 82 -11.86 -10.76 8.87
N PRO A 83 -11.26 -11.22 10.00
CA PRO A 83 -9.95 -10.83 10.52
C PRO A 83 -8.80 -11.55 9.78
N CYS A 84 -7.66 -10.84 9.56
CA CYS A 84 -6.45 -11.39 8.97
C CYS A 84 -5.23 -10.62 9.52
N GLU A 85 -5.04 -10.67 10.82
CA GLU A 85 -4.14 -9.75 11.52
C GLU A 85 -2.66 -9.97 11.20
N ASP A 86 -2.26 -11.22 10.92
CA ASP A 86 -0.86 -11.56 10.66
C ASP A 86 -0.41 -11.26 9.23
N LEU A 87 -1.31 -10.90 8.31
CA LEU A 87 -0.97 -10.74 6.90
C LEU A 87 0.15 -9.73 6.66
N GLN A 88 0.10 -8.58 7.31
CA GLN A 88 1.08 -7.51 7.14
C GLN A 88 2.47 -7.88 7.68
N PHE A 89 2.55 -8.82 8.61
CA PHE A 89 3.77 -9.20 9.32
C PHE A 89 4.25 -10.59 8.94
N ALA A 90 3.53 -11.29 8.07
CA ALA A 90 3.87 -12.65 7.69
C ALA A 90 5.19 -12.68 6.89
N ASN A 91 6.08 -13.60 7.23
CA ASN A 91 7.30 -13.87 6.49
C ASN A 91 7.04 -14.77 5.27
N ARG A 92 5.95 -15.51 5.32
CA ARG A 92 5.49 -16.41 4.26
C ARG A 92 3.98 -16.53 4.32
N ILE A 93 3.39 -16.83 3.18
CA ILE A 93 1.96 -17.14 3.06
C ILE A 93 1.76 -18.47 2.38
N GLY A 94 0.63 -19.10 2.65
CA GLY A 94 0.07 -20.19 1.86
C GLY A 94 -1.16 -19.69 1.10
N ILE A 95 -1.50 -20.36 0.04
CA ILE A 95 -2.76 -20.12 -0.69
C ILE A 95 -3.42 -21.48 -0.89
N SER A 96 -4.67 -21.62 -0.49
CA SER A 96 -5.45 -22.79 -0.81
C SER A 96 -5.83 -22.77 -2.29
N SER A 97 -5.99 -23.93 -2.87
CA SER A 97 -6.41 -24.05 -4.26
C SER A 97 -7.19 -25.34 -4.48
N THR A 98 -8.09 -25.31 -5.42
CA THR A 98 -8.83 -26.49 -5.87
C THR A 98 -8.34 -26.88 -7.24
N THR A 99 -7.71 -28.06 -7.35
CA THR A 99 -7.20 -28.61 -8.61
C THR A 99 -6.34 -27.63 -9.44
N GLY A 100 -5.43 -26.90 -8.77
CA GLY A 100 -4.53 -25.95 -9.44
C GLY A 100 -5.18 -24.63 -9.83
N THR A 101 -6.31 -24.30 -9.22
CA THR A 101 -7.02 -23.03 -9.44
C THR A 101 -7.39 -22.41 -8.11
N VAL A 102 -7.15 -21.11 -7.99
CA VAL A 102 -7.56 -20.29 -6.84
C VAL A 102 -8.84 -19.54 -7.20
N TYR A 103 -9.85 -19.68 -6.37
CA TYR A 103 -11.15 -19.06 -6.56
C TYR A 103 -11.41 -17.97 -5.51
N SER A 104 -11.93 -16.84 -5.96
CA SER A 104 -12.50 -15.85 -5.05
C SER A 104 -13.69 -16.44 -4.30
N ARG A 105 -13.86 -16.04 -3.05
CA ARG A 105 -14.94 -16.46 -2.14
C ARG A 105 -14.92 -17.95 -1.73
N LEU A 106 -14.00 -18.75 -2.28
CA LEU A 106 -13.83 -20.14 -1.92
C LEU A 106 -12.49 -20.40 -1.28
N ASP A 107 -11.42 -19.93 -1.91
CA ASP A 107 -10.07 -20.14 -1.44
C ASP A 107 -9.62 -19.08 -0.41
N SER A 108 -8.51 -19.35 0.25
CA SER A 108 -7.99 -18.54 1.34
C SER A 108 -6.49 -18.31 1.23
N VAL A 109 -6.05 -17.18 1.70
CA VAL A 109 -4.65 -16.91 2.05
C VAL A 109 -4.43 -17.38 3.49
N ILE A 110 -3.33 -18.07 3.72
CA ILE A 110 -2.93 -18.58 5.02
C ILE A 110 -1.70 -17.78 5.48
N ALA A 111 -1.88 -16.97 6.52
CA ALA A 111 -0.85 -16.14 7.10
C ALA A 111 -0.76 -16.43 8.61
N GLY A 112 0.35 -17.03 9.04
CA GLY A 112 0.49 -17.47 10.42
C GLY A 112 -0.62 -18.45 10.83
N HIS A 113 -1.42 -18.07 11.81
CA HIS A 113 -2.57 -18.85 12.29
C HIS A 113 -3.87 -18.52 11.57
N TRP A 114 -3.87 -17.48 10.74
CA TRP A 114 -5.06 -16.99 10.07
C TRP A 114 -5.28 -17.68 8.73
N ARG A 115 -6.51 -18.10 8.52
CA ARG A 115 -7.02 -18.51 7.22
C ARG A 115 -7.99 -17.44 6.73
N CYS A 116 -7.51 -16.60 5.84
CA CYS A 116 -8.19 -15.39 5.40
C CYS A 116 -8.87 -15.65 4.05
N GLN A 117 -10.19 -15.70 4.04
CA GLN A 117 -10.93 -15.97 2.80
C GLN A 117 -10.68 -14.87 1.77
N ILE A 118 -10.39 -15.27 0.53
CA ILE A 118 -10.22 -14.34 -0.59
C ILE A 118 -11.59 -13.81 -1.00
N ALA A 119 -11.78 -12.50 -0.85
CA ALA A 119 -13.02 -11.83 -1.23
C ALA A 119 -13.03 -11.41 -2.70
N GLU A 120 -11.88 -10.99 -3.22
CA GLU A 120 -11.75 -10.43 -4.56
C GLU A 120 -10.38 -10.77 -5.14
N ILE A 121 -10.34 -11.01 -6.44
CA ILE A 121 -9.13 -11.22 -7.23
C ILE A 121 -9.17 -10.26 -8.41
N ARG A 122 -8.06 -9.54 -8.65
CA ARG A 122 -7.90 -8.68 -9.83
C ARG A 122 -6.55 -8.94 -10.47
N LYS A 123 -6.52 -9.13 -11.78
CA LYS A 123 -5.24 -9.26 -12.48
C LYS A 123 -4.58 -7.89 -12.62
N ILE A 124 -3.28 -7.80 -12.33
CA ILE A 124 -2.50 -6.57 -12.48
C ILE A 124 -1.82 -6.58 -13.85
N ASP A 125 -1.90 -5.46 -14.58
CA ASP A 125 -1.02 -5.22 -15.74
C ASP A 125 0.37 -4.84 -15.24
N TYR A 126 1.07 -5.85 -14.73
CA TYR A 126 2.38 -5.69 -14.11
C TYR A 126 3.46 -5.27 -15.11
N ARG A 127 3.30 -5.64 -16.37
CA ARG A 127 4.22 -5.23 -17.45
C ARG A 127 4.18 -3.72 -17.67
N SER A 128 2.99 -3.15 -17.85
CA SER A 128 2.81 -1.70 -18.02
C SER A 128 3.26 -0.95 -16.78
N MET A 129 2.86 -1.39 -15.59
CA MET A 129 3.30 -0.79 -14.34
C MET A 129 4.83 -0.70 -14.24
N ARG A 130 5.54 -1.78 -14.55
CA ARG A 130 7.02 -1.79 -14.54
C ARG A 130 7.64 -0.89 -15.60
N ALA A 131 7.01 -0.79 -16.77
CA ALA A 131 7.48 0.10 -17.83
C ALA A 131 7.38 1.57 -17.40
N ASP A 132 6.25 1.97 -16.84
CA ASP A 132 6.02 3.33 -16.37
C ASP A 132 6.92 3.71 -15.19
N MET A 133 7.15 2.79 -14.27
CA MET A 133 8.11 2.99 -13.18
C MET A 133 9.55 3.20 -13.69
N ARG A 134 9.94 2.55 -14.77
CA ARG A 134 11.27 2.75 -15.39
C ARG A 134 11.36 4.08 -16.12
N ALA A 135 10.29 4.52 -16.76
CA ALA A 135 10.24 5.79 -17.47
C ALA A 135 10.29 7.01 -16.52
N GLN A 136 9.95 6.83 -15.25
CA GLN A 136 9.98 7.87 -14.22
C GLN A 136 11.34 8.02 -13.52
N ARG A 137 12.33 7.21 -13.85
CA ARG A 137 13.70 7.25 -13.29
C ARG A 137 14.62 8.07 -14.18
#